data_da4e8810b6d1164d128479f5d997223c
#
_entry.id   da4e8810b6d1164d128479f5d997223c
#
_cell.length_a   1.000
_cell.length_b   1.000
_cell.length_c   1.000
_cell.angle_alpha   90.00
_cell.angle_beta   90.00
_cell.angle_gamma   90.00
#
_symmetry.space_group_name_H-M   'P 1'
#
loop_
_entity.id
_entity.type
_entity.pdbx_description
1 polymer ?
#
loop_
_entity_poly.entity_id
_entity_poly.type
_entity_poly.pdbx_seq_one_letter_code
_entity_poly.pdbx_strand_id
1 'polypeptide(L)'
;VAKQFDGAYSLALLNASGELLIARDPLGIKPMCYAFDGALFAAASESVALLNLGFEPTDIHSLPPGHAILVNKNGMEVRAFTQTTKPAHCFFEWIYFANVASTLDERSVYLSRTRLGEELARQEEQLGLVPIDKDTIVVPVPDTSKAAADSMAFQLGIPSREGLIRNRYSGRTFIEGGRARKIKAASKYTPLREVLEGKRVFLVEDSIVRSTTMKVLLDRIRRLGGAKEIHVRIACPPIIAPCFYGIDMSTIDELFAPKFMDQMELTDEVQNEMAKVLGCDSLRYLPVQSIAKAIDLPRDHLCQACITTEYPSPYGQKLYQIALSNYQNGVTADGERTYEVVR
;
A
#
# COMPACT_ATOMS: atom_id res chain seq x y z
N VAL A 1 -0.62 -25.56 -18.66
CA VAL A 1 -0.52 -25.31 -17.20
C VAL A 1 -0.79 -23.84 -16.92
N ALA A 2 -0.04 -22.87 -17.47
CA ALA A 2 -0.20 -21.44 -17.15
C ALA A 2 -1.62 -20.87 -17.38
N LYS A 3 -2.37 -21.40 -18.35
CA LYS A 3 -3.78 -21.02 -18.60
C LYS A 3 -4.75 -21.48 -17.52
N GLN A 4 -4.32 -22.34 -16.59
CA GLN A 4 -5.14 -22.86 -15.49
C GLN A 4 -4.91 -22.10 -14.19
N PHE A 5 -3.89 -21.24 -14.14
CA PHE A 5 -3.61 -20.41 -12.97
C PHE A 5 -4.48 -19.17 -12.99
N ASP A 6 -5.28 -18.99 -11.96
CA ASP A 6 -6.00 -17.74 -11.68
C ASP A 6 -5.33 -17.05 -10.48
N GLY A 7 -5.28 -15.71 -10.51
CA GLY A 7 -4.71 -14.89 -9.46
C GLY A 7 -3.36 -14.28 -9.80
N ALA A 8 -2.67 -13.80 -8.77
CA ALA A 8 -1.42 -13.06 -8.89
C ALA A 8 -0.23 -13.97 -8.61
N TYR A 9 0.74 -13.99 -9.51
CA TYR A 9 1.97 -14.74 -9.33
C TYR A 9 3.17 -14.14 -10.05
N SER A 10 4.33 -14.34 -9.47
CA SER A 10 5.64 -14.15 -10.10
C SER A 10 6.43 -15.44 -9.86
N LEU A 11 6.75 -16.16 -10.91
CA LEU A 11 7.38 -17.47 -10.83
C LEU A 11 8.84 -17.40 -11.26
N ALA A 12 9.70 -18.12 -10.52
CA ALA A 12 11.08 -18.39 -10.89
C ALA A 12 11.34 -19.89 -10.74
N LEU A 13 11.67 -20.58 -11.82
CA LEU A 13 11.91 -22.02 -11.87
C LEU A 13 13.29 -22.27 -12.47
N LEU A 14 14.14 -22.98 -11.74
CA LEU A 14 15.44 -23.44 -12.20
C LEU A 14 15.42 -24.96 -12.30
N ASN A 15 15.79 -25.50 -13.44
CA ASN A 15 15.89 -26.93 -13.63
C ASN A 15 17.32 -27.47 -13.41
N ALA A 16 17.45 -28.79 -13.37
CA ALA A 16 18.75 -29.44 -13.17
C ALA A 16 19.76 -29.23 -14.34
N SER A 17 19.29 -28.83 -15.51
CA SER A 17 20.13 -28.51 -16.67
C SER A 17 20.64 -27.06 -16.65
N GLY A 18 20.28 -26.26 -15.62
CA GLY A 18 20.65 -24.87 -15.50
C GLY A 18 19.77 -23.93 -16.34
N GLU A 19 18.64 -24.41 -16.86
CA GLU A 19 17.68 -23.54 -17.55
C GLU A 19 16.76 -22.85 -16.54
N LEU A 20 16.56 -21.54 -16.72
CA LEU A 20 15.75 -20.69 -15.86
C LEU A 20 14.49 -20.22 -16.60
N LEU A 21 13.35 -20.36 -15.95
CA LEU A 21 12.08 -19.79 -16.38
C LEU A 21 11.63 -18.73 -15.35
N ILE A 22 11.40 -17.52 -15.83
CA ILE A 22 10.74 -16.45 -15.06
C ILE A 22 9.40 -16.16 -15.72
N ALA A 23 8.31 -16.08 -14.97
CA ALA A 23 6.99 -15.77 -15.53
C ALA A 23 6.19 -14.85 -14.62
N ARG A 24 5.44 -13.93 -15.24
CA ARG A 24 4.55 -12.98 -14.57
C ARG A 24 3.10 -13.27 -14.89
N ASP A 25 2.20 -13.16 -13.93
CA ASP A 25 0.78 -13.41 -14.10
C ASP A 25 0.16 -12.62 -15.27
N PRO A 26 -0.94 -13.14 -15.88
CA PRO A 26 -1.55 -12.55 -17.07
C PRO A 26 -2.06 -11.12 -16.87
N LEU A 27 -2.45 -10.74 -15.67
CA LEU A 27 -2.93 -9.39 -15.34
C LEU A 27 -1.79 -8.46 -14.86
N GLY A 28 -0.59 -9.02 -14.58
CA GLY A 28 0.54 -8.28 -14.05
C GLY A 28 0.24 -7.66 -12.69
N ILE A 29 -0.59 -8.32 -11.87
CA ILE A 29 -0.97 -7.81 -10.54
C ILE A 29 0.27 -7.60 -9.68
N LYS A 30 1.17 -8.60 -9.67
CA LYS A 30 2.46 -8.48 -8.98
C LYS A 30 3.54 -7.97 -9.90
N PRO A 31 4.45 -7.11 -9.39
CA PRO A 31 5.56 -6.60 -10.20
C PRO A 31 6.60 -7.70 -10.50
N MET A 32 7.26 -7.56 -11.63
CA MET A 32 8.40 -8.36 -12.04
C MET A 32 9.26 -7.56 -13.01
N CYS A 33 10.54 -7.47 -12.74
CA CYS A 33 11.52 -6.87 -13.62
C CYS A 33 12.72 -7.82 -13.85
N TYR A 34 13.49 -7.55 -14.89
CA TYR A 34 14.68 -8.30 -15.25
C TYR A 34 15.74 -7.37 -15.83
N ALA A 35 16.98 -7.82 -15.79
CA ALA A 35 18.10 -7.16 -16.45
C ALA A 35 19.03 -8.21 -17.08
N PHE A 36 19.69 -7.82 -18.17
CA PHE A 36 20.74 -8.59 -18.84
C PHE A 36 21.76 -7.66 -19.46
N ASP A 37 23.02 -7.74 -19.02
CA ASP A 37 24.12 -6.90 -19.48
C ASP A 37 25.02 -7.56 -20.55
N GLY A 38 24.60 -8.72 -21.07
CA GLY A 38 25.37 -9.54 -22.02
C GLY A 38 26.13 -10.70 -21.38
N ALA A 39 26.34 -10.64 -20.06
CA ALA A 39 27.03 -11.68 -19.30
C ALA A 39 26.18 -12.25 -18.15
N LEU A 40 25.55 -11.37 -17.39
CA LEU A 40 24.72 -11.71 -16.23
C LEU A 40 23.24 -11.44 -16.53
N PHE A 41 22.39 -12.42 -16.25
CA PHE A 41 20.94 -12.26 -16.19
C PHE A 41 20.47 -12.25 -14.73
N ALA A 42 19.58 -11.33 -14.39
CA ALA A 42 18.90 -11.34 -13.11
C ALA A 42 17.43 -10.93 -13.26
N ALA A 43 16.58 -11.44 -12.37
CA ALA A 43 15.19 -11.03 -12.28
C ALA A 43 14.80 -10.81 -10.81
N ALA A 44 13.91 -9.84 -10.57
CA ALA A 44 13.46 -9.49 -9.24
C ALA A 44 12.02 -8.94 -9.27
N SER A 45 11.37 -8.90 -8.12
CA SER A 45 10.07 -8.23 -7.99
C SER A 45 10.20 -6.71 -8.08
N GLU A 46 11.37 -6.15 -7.78
CA GLU A 46 11.60 -4.71 -7.69
C GLU A 46 12.91 -4.30 -8.37
N SER A 47 12.89 -3.21 -9.13
CA SER A 47 14.05 -2.71 -9.87
C SER A 47 15.23 -2.31 -8.97
N VAL A 48 14.98 -1.83 -7.75
CA VAL A 48 16.03 -1.48 -6.78
C VAL A 48 16.95 -2.67 -6.46
N ALA A 49 16.43 -3.89 -6.49
CA ALA A 49 17.26 -5.08 -6.26
C ALA A 49 18.28 -5.27 -7.39
N LEU A 50 17.89 -5.01 -8.63
CA LEU A 50 18.78 -5.10 -9.79
C LEU A 50 19.80 -3.95 -9.83
N LEU A 51 19.38 -2.73 -9.46
CA LEU A 51 20.29 -1.60 -9.26
C LEU A 51 21.37 -1.92 -8.22
N ASN A 52 21.00 -2.55 -7.10
CA ASN A 52 21.93 -2.96 -6.05
C ASN A 52 22.87 -4.09 -6.48
N LEU A 53 22.53 -4.85 -7.51
CA LEU A 53 23.42 -5.82 -8.15
C LEU A 53 24.38 -5.19 -9.15
N GLY A 54 24.26 -3.89 -9.43
CA GLY A 54 25.14 -3.13 -10.31
C GLY A 54 24.68 -3.05 -11.77
N PHE A 55 23.43 -3.42 -12.08
CA PHE A 55 22.88 -3.18 -13.40
C PHE A 55 22.60 -1.69 -13.62
N GLU A 56 22.87 -1.20 -14.81
CA GLU A 56 22.50 0.15 -15.21
C GLU A 56 20.97 0.30 -15.32
N PRO A 57 20.40 1.46 -15.00
CA PRO A 57 18.96 1.69 -15.10
C PRO A 57 18.37 1.38 -16.49
N THR A 58 19.15 1.59 -17.55
CA THR A 58 18.78 1.36 -18.95
C THR A 58 18.65 -0.13 -19.29
N ASP A 59 19.26 -1.02 -18.52
CA ASP A 59 19.25 -2.46 -18.75
C ASP A 59 18.14 -3.16 -17.95
N ILE A 60 17.47 -2.41 -17.08
CA ILE A 60 16.38 -2.93 -16.25
C ILE A 60 15.04 -2.72 -16.95
N HIS A 61 14.34 -3.80 -17.20
CA HIS A 61 13.06 -3.81 -17.90
C HIS A 61 11.97 -4.46 -17.06
N SER A 62 10.76 -3.91 -17.12
CA SER A 62 9.57 -4.57 -16.57
C SER A 62 9.18 -5.74 -17.46
N LEU A 63 8.93 -6.91 -16.87
CA LEU A 63 8.38 -8.05 -17.63
C LEU A 63 6.89 -7.79 -17.88
N PRO A 64 6.44 -7.72 -19.15
CA PRO A 64 5.03 -7.45 -19.44
C PRO A 64 4.10 -8.53 -18.85
N PRO A 65 2.84 -8.19 -18.49
CA PRO A 65 1.84 -9.15 -18.06
C PRO A 65 1.69 -10.33 -19.04
N GLY A 66 1.57 -11.55 -18.52
CA GLY A 66 1.38 -12.76 -19.33
C GLY A 66 2.61 -13.17 -20.15
N HIS A 67 3.80 -12.68 -19.77
CA HIS A 67 5.06 -13.06 -20.42
C HIS A 67 5.93 -13.91 -19.50
N ALA A 68 6.76 -14.70 -20.14
CA ALA A 68 7.82 -15.50 -19.51
C ALA A 68 9.17 -15.22 -20.18
N ILE A 69 10.24 -15.35 -19.40
CA ILE A 69 11.62 -15.32 -19.86
C ILE A 69 12.18 -16.72 -19.74
N LEU A 70 12.76 -17.22 -20.81
CA LEU A 70 13.51 -18.47 -20.86
C LEU A 70 14.99 -18.14 -21.00
N VAL A 71 15.79 -18.57 -20.04
CA VAL A 71 17.24 -18.40 -20.07
C VAL A 71 17.88 -19.78 -20.11
N ASN A 72 18.77 -19.99 -21.07
CA ASN A 72 19.52 -21.24 -21.24
C ASN A 72 20.90 -20.91 -21.81
N LYS A 73 21.69 -21.98 -22.12
CA LYS A 73 23.03 -21.86 -22.72
C LYS A 73 23.08 -21.13 -24.06
N ASN A 74 21.95 -20.98 -24.77
CA ASN A 74 21.85 -20.30 -26.04
C ASN A 74 21.47 -18.82 -25.90
N GLY A 75 21.18 -18.34 -24.69
CA GLY A 75 20.80 -16.96 -24.39
C GLY A 75 19.46 -16.83 -23.70
N MET A 76 18.87 -15.66 -23.83
CA MET A 76 17.59 -15.26 -23.21
C MET A 76 16.53 -15.03 -24.28
N GLU A 77 15.31 -15.47 -24.01
CA GLU A 77 14.16 -15.21 -24.86
C GLU A 77 12.94 -14.82 -24.03
N VAL A 78 12.27 -13.72 -24.42
CA VAL A 78 11.01 -13.27 -23.82
C VAL A 78 9.85 -13.73 -24.70
N ARG A 79 8.88 -14.45 -24.12
CA ARG A 79 7.70 -14.97 -24.83
C ARG A 79 6.41 -14.66 -24.10
N ALA A 80 5.39 -14.23 -24.86
CA ALA A 80 4.02 -14.22 -24.36
C ALA A 80 3.50 -15.67 -24.27
N PHE A 81 2.96 -16.06 -23.12
CA PHE A 81 2.26 -17.34 -22.95
C PHE A 81 0.73 -17.18 -22.92
N THR A 82 0.26 -15.95 -22.82
CA THR A 82 -1.16 -15.57 -22.95
C THR A 82 -1.26 -14.19 -23.58
N GLN A 83 -2.44 -13.91 -24.17
CA GLN A 83 -2.75 -12.55 -24.62
C GLN A 83 -3.41 -11.82 -23.48
N THR A 84 -2.75 -10.79 -22.96
CA THR A 84 -3.32 -9.88 -21.97
C THR A 84 -4.00 -8.74 -22.71
N THR A 85 -5.32 -8.66 -22.61
CA THR A 85 -6.08 -7.58 -23.23
C THR A 85 -6.09 -6.33 -22.35
N LYS A 86 -5.92 -6.49 -21.03
CA LYS A 86 -5.98 -5.42 -20.05
C LYS A 86 -5.19 -5.79 -18.79
N PRO A 87 -4.12 -5.08 -18.44
CA PRO A 87 -3.42 -5.28 -17.18
C PRO A 87 -4.27 -4.84 -15.99
N ALA A 88 -3.91 -5.32 -14.80
CA ALA A 88 -4.51 -4.91 -13.53
C ALA A 88 -3.42 -4.87 -12.44
N HIS A 89 -2.49 -3.93 -12.55
CA HIS A 89 -1.38 -3.78 -11.61
C HIS A 89 -1.89 -3.41 -10.22
N CYS A 90 -1.38 -4.06 -9.18
CA CYS A 90 -1.76 -3.75 -7.80
C CYS A 90 -1.33 -2.32 -7.45
N PHE A 91 -2.28 -1.39 -7.26
CA PHE A 91 -1.96 -0.02 -6.90
C PHE A 91 -1.24 0.10 -5.57
N PHE A 92 -1.48 -0.84 -4.66
CA PHE A 92 -0.92 -0.85 -3.31
C PHE A 92 0.59 -1.11 -3.28
N GLU A 93 1.14 -1.66 -4.38
CA GLU A 93 2.61 -1.76 -4.55
C GLU A 93 3.25 -0.37 -4.57
N TRP A 94 2.72 0.60 -5.34
CA TRP A 94 3.25 1.97 -5.35
C TRP A 94 3.04 2.72 -4.04
N ILE A 95 1.90 2.49 -3.36
CA ILE A 95 1.56 3.24 -2.15
C ILE A 95 2.34 2.74 -0.94
N TYR A 96 2.49 1.42 -0.80
CA TYR A 96 2.98 0.82 0.44
C TYR A 96 4.12 -0.17 0.26
N PHE A 97 3.95 -1.25 -0.57
CA PHE A 97 4.85 -2.40 -0.52
C PHE A 97 6.21 -2.16 -1.11
N ALA A 98 6.28 -1.56 -2.30
CA ALA A 98 7.52 -1.40 -3.01
C ALA A 98 8.48 -0.44 -2.30
N ASN A 99 9.75 -0.71 -2.45
CA ASN A 99 10.79 0.22 -2.02
C ASN A 99 10.64 1.54 -2.79
N VAL A 100 10.79 2.65 -2.08
CA VAL A 100 10.60 3.99 -2.63
C VAL A 100 11.54 4.29 -3.82
N ALA A 101 12.70 3.65 -3.87
CA ALA A 101 13.66 3.80 -4.98
C ALA A 101 13.34 2.92 -6.21
N SER A 102 12.29 2.10 -6.14
CA SER A 102 11.90 1.23 -7.26
C SER A 102 11.11 1.97 -8.33
N THR A 103 11.27 1.48 -9.56
CA THR A 103 10.38 1.74 -10.70
C THR A 103 9.63 0.46 -11.02
N LEU A 104 8.31 0.51 -11.08
CA LEU A 104 7.42 -0.59 -11.40
C LEU A 104 6.62 -0.23 -12.65
N ASP A 105 6.62 -1.09 -13.67
CA ASP A 105 5.87 -0.86 -14.91
C ASP A 105 6.06 0.57 -15.45
N GLU A 106 7.33 1.00 -15.53
CA GLU A 106 7.79 2.31 -16.00
C GLU A 106 7.31 3.51 -15.15
N ARG A 107 6.83 3.26 -13.92
CA ARG A 107 6.37 4.31 -13.00
C ARG A 107 7.15 4.30 -11.69
N SER A 108 7.77 5.44 -11.37
CA SER A 108 8.53 5.62 -10.14
C SER A 108 7.63 5.56 -8.90
N VAL A 109 8.00 4.73 -7.94
CA VAL A 109 7.33 4.66 -6.63
C VAL A 109 7.48 5.98 -5.87
N TYR A 110 8.66 6.60 -5.91
CA TYR A 110 8.90 7.88 -5.27
C TYR A 110 7.98 8.97 -5.82
N LEU A 111 7.92 9.13 -7.15
CA LEU A 111 7.08 10.15 -7.78
C LEU A 111 5.59 9.89 -7.54
N SER A 112 5.15 8.63 -7.51
CA SER A 112 3.77 8.29 -7.18
C SER A 112 3.42 8.75 -5.77
N ARG A 113 4.27 8.45 -4.77
CA ARG A 113 4.05 8.90 -3.38
C ARG A 113 4.13 10.42 -3.23
N THR A 114 5.03 11.07 -3.95
CA THR A 114 5.12 12.54 -3.99
C THR A 114 3.81 13.17 -4.48
N ARG A 115 3.27 12.67 -5.59
CA ARG A 115 2.00 13.15 -6.16
C ARG A 115 0.80 12.90 -5.25
N LEU A 116 0.80 11.80 -4.46
CA LEU A 116 -0.22 11.61 -3.42
C LEU A 116 -0.13 12.70 -2.34
N GLY A 117 1.06 13.11 -1.96
CA GLY A 117 1.25 14.24 -1.05
C GLY A 117 0.74 15.57 -1.61
N GLU A 118 0.93 15.82 -2.90
CA GLU A 118 0.35 16.98 -3.59
C GLU A 118 -1.18 16.95 -3.60
N GLU A 119 -1.77 15.76 -3.80
CA GLU A 119 -3.23 15.59 -3.72
C GLU A 119 -3.76 15.84 -2.29
N LEU A 120 -3.04 15.38 -1.25
CA LEU A 120 -3.38 15.68 0.15
C LEU A 120 -3.33 17.17 0.44
N ALA A 121 -2.29 17.88 -0.02
CA ALA A 121 -2.18 19.33 0.14
C ALA A 121 -3.34 20.05 -0.55
N ARG A 122 -3.64 19.68 -1.79
CA ARG A 122 -4.74 20.27 -2.57
C ARG A 122 -6.11 20.04 -1.91
N GLN A 123 -6.31 18.84 -1.35
CA GLN A 123 -7.52 18.53 -0.57
C GLN A 123 -7.60 19.42 0.68
N GLU A 124 -6.50 19.62 1.40
CA GLU A 124 -6.49 20.47 2.61
C GLU A 124 -6.77 21.93 2.29
N GLU A 125 -6.17 22.48 1.22
CA GLU A 125 -6.45 23.84 0.75
C GLU A 125 -7.92 24.02 0.38
N GLN A 126 -8.54 23.03 -0.28
CA GLN A 126 -9.95 23.09 -0.66
C GLN A 126 -10.89 23.02 0.56
N LEU A 127 -10.54 22.23 1.56
CA LEU A 127 -11.34 22.07 2.77
C LEU A 127 -11.25 23.30 3.68
N GLY A 128 -10.06 23.89 3.81
CA GLY A 128 -9.82 25.08 4.65
C GLY A 128 -10.21 24.93 6.12
N LEU A 129 -10.30 23.69 6.63
CA LEU A 129 -10.83 23.39 7.96
C LEU A 129 -9.79 23.51 9.06
N VAL A 130 -8.52 23.32 8.74
CA VAL A 130 -7.42 23.33 9.69
C VAL A 130 -6.60 24.60 9.48
N PRO A 131 -6.45 25.47 10.51
CA PRO A 131 -5.62 26.66 10.40
C PRO A 131 -4.16 26.28 10.13
N ILE A 132 -3.54 26.96 9.17
CA ILE A 132 -2.12 26.84 8.87
C ILE A 132 -1.39 28.04 9.42
N ASP A 133 -0.54 27.85 10.42
CA ASP A 133 0.23 28.89 11.10
C ASP A 133 1.66 28.37 11.46
N LYS A 134 2.43 29.19 12.18
CA LYS A 134 3.80 28.87 12.61
C LYS A 134 3.93 27.62 13.50
N ASP A 135 2.82 27.19 14.11
CA ASP A 135 2.79 26.02 14.98
C ASP A 135 2.28 24.77 14.25
N THR A 136 1.96 24.89 12.95
CA THR A 136 1.51 23.79 12.10
C THR A 136 2.71 23.10 11.43
N ILE A 137 2.79 21.78 11.55
CA ILE A 137 3.84 20.96 10.94
C ILE A 137 3.25 19.72 10.28
N VAL A 138 3.94 19.18 9.27
CA VAL A 138 3.64 17.85 8.72
C VAL A 138 4.62 16.84 9.32
N VAL A 139 4.09 15.69 9.75
CA VAL A 139 4.87 14.59 10.31
C VAL A 139 4.53 13.30 9.56
N PRO A 140 5.50 12.64 8.92
CA PRO A 140 5.29 11.33 8.31
C PRO A 140 5.21 10.22 9.38
N VAL A 141 4.39 9.21 9.14
CA VAL A 141 4.58 7.91 9.80
C VAL A 141 5.67 7.16 9.04
N PRO A 142 6.83 6.91 9.66
CA PRO A 142 7.98 6.30 8.95
C PRO A 142 7.73 4.85 8.54
N ASP A 143 8.28 4.35 7.42
CA ASP A 143 9.14 5.06 6.46
C ASP A 143 8.36 5.38 5.17
N THR A 144 7.24 4.71 4.91
CA THR A 144 6.49 4.69 3.64
C THR A 144 5.84 6.03 3.31
N SER A 145 5.44 6.79 4.33
CA SER A 145 4.72 8.06 4.15
C SER A 145 5.63 9.28 3.96
N LYS A 146 6.97 9.12 4.04
CA LYS A 146 7.90 10.26 3.99
C LYS A 146 7.76 11.10 2.74
N ALA A 147 7.78 10.47 1.55
CA ALA A 147 7.69 11.19 0.29
C ALA A 147 6.37 11.97 0.14
N ALA A 148 5.26 11.39 0.58
CA ALA A 148 3.97 12.07 0.57
C ALA A 148 3.91 13.23 1.59
N ALA A 149 4.42 13.02 2.80
CA ALA A 149 4.45 14.05 3.83
C ALA A 149 5.33 15.24 3.45
N ASP A 150 6.51 14.98 2.91
CA ASP A 150 7.44 16.03 2.45
C ASP A 150 6.83 16.85 1.32
N SER A 151 6.17 16.18 0.37
CA SER A 151 5.50 16.86 -0.74
C SER A 151 4.28 17.67 -0.27
N MET A 152 3.45 17.12 0.63
CA MET A 152 2.35 17.85 1.24
C MET A 152 2.84 19.11 1.97
N ALA A 153 3.89 18.99 2.76
CA ALA A 153 4.49 20.10 3.49
C ALA A 153 5.01 21.19 2.55
N PHE A 154 5.70 20.78 1.49
CA PHE A 154 6.23 21.71 0.48
C PHE A 154 5.11 22.52 -0.20
N GLN A 155 4.02 21.86 -0.61
CA GLN A 155 2.89 22.51 -1.26
C GLN A 155 2.15 23.48 -0.31
N LEU A 156 1.99 23.09 0.95
CA LEU A 156 1.33 23.94 1.95
C LEU A 156 2.23 25.05 2.53
N GLY A 157 3.51 25.08 2.16
CA GLY A 157 4.48 26.06 2.65
C GLY A 157 4.76 25.95 4.17
N ILE A 158 4.64 24.75 4.74
CA ILE A 158 4.86 24.48 6.17
C ILE A 158 5.98 23.45 6.38
N PRO A 159 6.60 23.40 7.57
CA PRO A 159 7.71 22.47 7.78
C PRO A 159 7.28 20.99 7.79
N SER A 160 8.01 20.12 7.07
CA SER A 160 8.05 18.69 7.34
C SER A 160 9.04 18.41 8.47
N ARG A 161 8.65 17.59 9.44
CA ARG A 161 9.49 17.24 10.59
C ARG A 161 9.41 15.76 10.95
N GLU A 162 10.53 15.16 11.31
CA GLU A 162 10.57 13.80 11.88
C GLU A 162 10.08 13.84 13.34
N GLY A 163 8.76 13.88 13.53
CA GLY A 163 8.16 13.80 14.87
C GLY A 163 8.07 12.39 15.44
N LEU A 164 8.32 11.39 14.59
CA LEU A 164 8.26 9.97 14.91
C LEU A 164 9.53 9.26 14.44
N ILE A 165 10.18 8.53 15.34
CA ILE A 165 11.34 7.69 15.00
C ILE A 165 10.93 6.22 15.04
N ARG A 166 11.22 5.51 13.95
CA ARG A 166 10.99 4.07 13.87
C ARG A 166 12.04 3.32 14.70
N ASN A 167 11.57 2.42 15.56
CA ASN A 167 12.43 1.50 16.27
C ASN A 167 12.96 0.43 15.31
N ARG A 168 14.24 0.51 14.96
CA ARG A 168 14.92 -0.42 14.03
C ARG A 168 15.02 -1.85 14.56
N TYR A 169 14.89 -2.06 15.85
CA TYR A 169 14.91 -3.37 16.50
C TYR A 169 13.54 -4.02 16.60
N SER A 170 12.46 -3.29 16.25
CA SER A 170 11.12 -3.84 16.21
C SER A 170 10.87 -4.52 14.86
N GLY A 171 10.82 -5.86 14.85
CA GLY A 171 10.49 -6.66 13.66
C GLY A 171 9.04 -6.48 13.20
N ARG A 172 8.65 -7.16 12.08
CA ARG A 172 7.27 -7.16 11.58
C ARG A 172 6.32 -7.79 12.59
N THR A 173 5.21 -7.10 12.91
CA THR A 173 4.26 -7.43 13.98
C THR A 173 3.17 -8.44 13.59
N PHE A 174 3.25 -9.08 12.43
CA PHE A 174 2.14 -9.86 11.86
C PHE A 174 1.87 -11.23 12.50
N ILE A 175 2.77 -11.76 13.34
CA ILE A 175 2.76 -13.18 13.77
C ILE A 175 2.27 -13.41 15.21
N GLU A 176 1.99 -12.36 16.00
CA GLU A 176 1.65 -12.53 17.41
C GLU A 176 0.25 -12.00 17.78
N GLY A 177 -0.47 -12.72 18.64
CA GLY A 177 -1.84 -12.40 19.05
C GLY A 177 -1.96 -11.43 20.23
N GLY A 178 -3.08 -10.73 20.33
CA GLY A 178 -3.61 -10.09 21.54
C GLY A 178 -2.71 -9.02 22.20
N ARG A 179 -2.32 -9.27 23.44
CA ARG A 179 -1.58 -8.31 24.29
C ARG A 179 -0.17 -8.02 23.77
N ALA A 180 0.51 -9.03 23.20
CA ALA A 180 1.84 -8.87 22.60
C ALA A 180 1.80 -7.94 21.37
N ARG A 181 0.74 -8.00 20.55
CA ARG A 181 0.53 -7.10 19.41
C ARG A 181 0.41 -5.64 19.84
N LYS A 182 -0.29 -5.35 20.96
CA LYS A 182 -0.40 -3.96 21.49
C LYS A 182 0.94 -3.42 21.98
N ILE A 183 1.74 -4.24 22.68
CA ILE A 183 3.07 -3.85 23.17
C ILE A 183 4.02 -3.60 22.00
N LYS A 184 4.05 -4.47 20.99
CA LYS A 184 4.85 -4.28 19.78
C LYS A 184 4.41 -3.07 18.97
N ALA A 185 3.10 -2.82 18.81
CA ALA A 185 2.60 -1.62 18.16
C ALA A 185 3.06 -0.35 18.90
N ALA A 186 3.06 -0.37 20.23
CA ALA A 186 3.56 0.71 21.05
C ALA A 186 5.08 0.94 20.92
N SER A 187 5.87 -0.12 20.72
CA SER A 187 7.33 -0.02 20.59
C SER A 187 7.82 0.31 19.17
N LYS A 188 6.92 0.29 18.17
CA LYS A 188 7.29 0.49 16.75
C LYS A 188 7.77 1.90 16.46
N TYR A 189 7.15 2.90 17.07
CA TYR A 189 7.47 4.32 16.86
C TYR A 189 7.67 5.05 18.19
N THR A 190 8.67 5.91 18.25
CA THR A 190 8.92 6.80 19.40
C THR A 190 8.62 8.25 19.00
N PRO A 191 7.63 8.91 19.62
CA PRO A 191 7.39 10.34 19.43
C PRO A 191 8.52 11.19 19.99
N LEU A 192 8.94 12.20 19.23
CA LEU A 192 9.91 13.21 19.67
C LEU A 192 9.18 14.41 20.26
N ARG A 193 9.25 14.57 21.57
CA ARG A 193 8.58 15.66 22.28
C ARG A 193 9.09 17.02 21.83
N GLU A 194 10.38 17.14 21.59
CA GLU A 194 11.05 18.37 21.14
C GLU A 194 10.50 18.89 19.80
N VAL A 195 9.90 18.01 19.00
CA VAL A 195 9.29 18.35 17.71
C VAL A 195 7.79 18.58 17.83
N LEU A 196 7.11 17.81 18.68
CA LEU A 196 5.65 17.70 18.71
C LEU A 196 4.97 18.59 19.73
N GLU A 197 5.67 18.99 20.82
CA GLU A 197 5.05 19.70 21.94
C GLU A 197 4.43 21.03 21.51
N GLY A 198 3.14 21.18 21.79
CA GLY A 198 2.35 22.38 21.47
C GLY A 198 2.04 22.55 19.98
N LYS A 199 2.45 21.63 19.11
CA LYS A 199 2.24 21.73 17.67
C LYS A 199 0.87 21.20 17.21
N ARG A 200 0.36 21.80 16.14
CA ARG A 200 -0.70 21.25 15.31
C ARG A 200 -0.04 20.37 14.25
N VAL A 201 -0.37 19.09 14.25
CA VAL A 201 0.31 18.07 13.46
C VAL A 201 -0.60 17.56 12.36
N PHE A 202 -0.22 17.73 11.08
CA PHE A 202 -0.70 16.90 9.99
C PHE A 202 0.09 15.60 10.01
N LEU A 203 -0.51 14.53 10.51
CA LEU A 203 0.09 13.20 10.53
C LEU A 203 -0.24 12.49 9.22
N VAL A 204 0.75 12.29 8.38
CA VAL A 204 0.58 11.62 7.07
C VAL A 204 0.90 10.14 7.19
N GLU A 205 -0.05 9.29 6.78
CA GLU A 205 0.09 7.83 6.69
C GLU A 205 -0.27 7.36 5.29
N ASP A 206 0.31 6.24 4.86
CA ASP A 206 0.00 5.65 3.56
C ASP A 206 -1.42 5.05 3.51
N SER A 207 -1.82 4.30 4.53
CA SER A 207 -3.10 3.60 4.58
C SER A 207 -3.52 3.21 5.99
N ILE A 208 -4.80 3.03 6.24
CA ILE A 208 -5.34 2.40 7.46
C ILE A 208 -6.07 1.12 7.06
N VAL A 209 -5.46 -0.03 7.39
CA VAL A 209 -6.09 -1.35 7.24
C VAL A 209 -6.83 -1.71 8.52
N ARG A 210 -6.10 -1.75 9.64
CA ARG A 210 -6.62 -2.03 10.99
C ARG A 210 -6.35 -0.84 11.91
N SER A 211 -7.31 -0.44 12.74
CA SER A 211 -7.20 0.76 13.58
C SER A 211 -6.24 0.63 14.77
N THR A 212 -5.87 -0.57 15.18
CA THR A 212 -5.14 -0.82 16.44
C THR A 212 -3.80 -0.09 16.50
N THR A 213 -3.00 -0.16 15.43
CA THR A 213 -1.68 0.50 15.39
C THR A 213 -1.83 2.03 15.42
N MET A 214 -2.79 2.55 14.65
CA MET A 214 -3.04 4.00 14.58
C MET A 214 -3.52 4.56 15.92
N LYS A 215 -4.47 3.90 16.60
CA LYS A 215 -4.93 4.31 17.94
C LYS A 215 -3.80 4.42 18.96
N VAL A 216 -2.93 3.39 19.00
CA VAL A 216 -1.78 3.39 19.90
C VAL A 216 -0.80 4.51 19.55
N LEU A 217 -0.57 4.75 18.26
CA LEU A 217 0.32 5.80 17.78
C LEU A 217 -0.20 7.19 18.17
N LEU A 218 -1.47 7.47 17.90
CA LEU A 218 -2.12 8.75 18.21
C LEU A 218 -2.12 9.07 19.71
N ASP A 219 -2.46 8.08 20.57
CA ASP A 219 -2.35 8.22 22.02
C ASP A 219 -0.92 8.58 22.45
N ARG A 220 0.09 7.95 21.87
CA ARG A 220 1.50 8.25 22.18
C ARG A 220 1.94 9.63 21.71
N ILE A 221 1.54 10.05 20.50
CA ILE A 221 1.82 11.40 19.99
C ILE A 221 1.23 12.44 20.93
N ARG A 222 0.00 12.22 21.40
CA ARG A 222 -0.67 13.15 22.32
C ARG A 222 -0.03 13.16 23.71
N ARG A 223 0.12 11.99 24.33
CA ARG A 223 0.60 11.90 25.73
C ARG A 223 2.10 12.08 25.89
N LEU A 224 2.90 11.49 25.01
CA LEU A 224 4.37 11.53 25.11
C LEU A 224 4.94 12.67 24.29
N GLY A 225 4.38 12.91 23.10
CA GLY A 225 4.81 13.99 22.21
C GLY A 225 4.30 15.36 22.62
N GLY A 226 3.15 15.44 23.29
CA GLY A 226 2.56 16.72 23.70
C GLY A 226 1.95 17.52 22.55
N ALA A 227 1.56 16.89 21.45
CA ALA A 227 0.91 17.56 20.33
C ALA A 227 -0.42 18.19 20.77
N LYS A 228 -0.65 19.44 20.35
CA LYS A 228 -1.87 20.20 20.64
C LYS A 228 -3.06 19.66 19.85
N GLU A 229 -2.86 19.46 18.56
CA GLU A 229 -3.85 18.94 17.62
C GLU A 229 -3.20 17.90 16.70
N ILE A 230 -3.96 16.86 16.30
CA ILE A 230 -3.49 15.81 15.41
C ILE A 230 -4.52 15.59 14.30
N HIS A 231 -4.18 15.97 13.08
CA HIS A 231 -4.99 15.85 11.89
C HIS A 231 -4.40 14.75 11.00
N VAL A 232 -5.05 13.61 10.93
CA VAL A 232 -4.57 12.45 10.16
C VAL A 232 -4.95 12.62 8.70
N ARG A 233 -3.96 12.43 7.79
CA ARG A 233 -4.13 12.50 6.34
C ARG A 233 -3.61 11.20 5.71
N ILE A 234 -4.50 10.49 5.05
CA ILE A 234 -4.23 9.17 4.50
C ILE A 234 -4.05 9.29 3.00
N ALA A 235 -2.86 8.91 2.52
CA ALA A 235 -2.48 8.97 1.10
C ALA A 235 -3.12 7.84 0.26
N CYS A 236 -4.21 7.26 0.74
CA CYS A 236 -4.95 6.17 0.12
C CYS A 236 -6.44 6.33 0.42
N PRO A 237 -7.35 5.85 -0.42
CA PRO A 237 -8.75 5.68 -0.06
C PRO A 237 -8.94 4.66 1.07
N PRO A 238 -10.11 4.64 1.75
CA PRO A 238 -10.39 3.61 2.74
C PRO A 238 -10.29 2.21 2.14
N ILE A 239 -9.65 1.29 2.88
CA ILE A 239 -9.64 -0.13 2.54
C ILE A 239 -10.96 -0.74 3.00
N ILE A 240 -11.77 -1.22 2.06
CA ILE A 240 -13.14 -1.68 2.30
C ILE A 240 -13.39 -3.15 1.97
N ALA A 241 -12.44 -3.80 1.31
CA ALA A 241 -12.57 -5.20 0.90
C ALA A 241 -11.26 -5.98 1.09
N PRO A 242 -11.34 -7.32 1.26
CA PRO A 242 -10.16 -8.18 1.38
C PRO A 242 -9.35 -8.21 0.09
N CYS A 243 -8.12 -8.70 0.18
CA CYS A 243 -7.28 -8.99 -0.99
C CYS A 243 -7.18 -10.50 -1.21
N PHE A 244 -7.46 -10.94 -2.45
CA PHE A 244 -7.31 -12.34 -2.87
C PHE A 244 -6.06 -12.57 -3.74
N TYR A 245 -5.20 -11.55 -3.86
CA TYR A 245 -4.02 -11.53 -4.74
C TYR A 245 -2.70 -11.42 -3.98
N GLY A 246 -2.67 -11.96 -2.74
CA GLY A 246 -1.44 -12.13 -1.97
C GLY A 246 -1.10 -11.02 -0.98
N ILE A 247 -2.00 -10.07 -0.71
CA ILE A 247 -1.87 -9.13 0.39
C ILE A 247 -2.60 -9.68 1.62
N ASP A 248 -1.97 -9.60 2.81
CA ASP A 248 -2.58 -10.06 4.07
C ASP A 248 -3.67 -9.09 4.59
N MET A 249 -4.79 -9.09 3.88
CA MET A 249 -6.04 -8.43 4.24
C MET A 249 -7.15 -9.45 4.07
N SER A 250 -7.36 -10.30 5.08
CA SER A 250 -8.04 -11.57 4.90
C SER A 250 -9.55 -11.49 5.00
N THR A 251 -10.10 -10.63 5.88
CA THR A 251 -11.53 -10.61 6.19
C THR A 251 -12.05 -9.19 6.31
N ILE A 252 -13.35 -8.98 6.03
CA ILE A 252 -13.98 -7.65 6.08
C ILE A 252 -14.07 -7.15 7.53
N ASP A 253 -14.34 -8.02 8.49
CA ASP A 253 -14.50 -7.69 9.91
C ASP A 253 -13.20 -7.16 10.57
N GLU A 254 -12.02 -7.53 10.05
CA GLU A 254 -10.74 -6.99 10.50
C GLU A 254 -10.45 -5.57 9.99
N LEU A 255 -11.10 -5.16 8.89
CA LEU A 255 -10.90 -3.86 8.29
C LEU A 255 -11.53 -2.75 9.15
N PHE A 256 -10.89 -1.58 9.13
CA PHE A 256 -11.37 -0.44 9.91
C PHE A 256 -12.57 0.26 9.25
N ALA A 257 -12.45 0.61 7.98
CA ALA A 257 -13.41 1.44 7.28
C ALA A 257 -14.81 0.83 7.13
N PRO A 258 -14.99 -0.48 6.82
CA PRO A 258 -16.32 -1.07 6.68
C PRO A 258 -17.21 -0.98 7.91
N LYS A 259 -16.63 -0.77 9.10
CA LYS A 259 -17.38 -0.63 10.37
C LYS A 259 -18.16 0.67 10.46
N PHE A 260 -17.91 1.64 9.57
CA PHE A 260 -18.49 2.98 9.58
C PHE A 260 -19.22 3.31 8.27
N MET A 261 -18.95 2.56 7.21
CA MET A 261 -19.42 2.86 5.86
C MET A 261 -20.62 1.96 5.50
N ASP A 262 -21.83 2.42 5.80
CA ASP A 262 -23.06 1.86 5.27
C ASP A 262 -23.12 2.10 3.78
N GLN A 263 -23.31 1.47 2.83
CA GLN A 263 -23.37 1.75 1.37
C GLN A 263 -22.05 2.19 0.69
N MET A 264 -20.89 1.98 1.33
CA MET A 264 -19.56 2.29 0.79
C MET A 264 -19.30 3.76 0.43
N GLU A 265 -20.10 4.69 0.93
CA GLU A 265 -19.92 6.11 0.74
C GLU A 265 -19.09 6.73 1.87
N LEU A 266 -18.02 7.44 1.51
CA LEU A 266 -17.14 8.14 2.44
C LEU A 266 -17.58 9.60 2.57
N THR A 267 -18.52 9.87 3.46
CA THR A 267 -18.95 11.24 3.75
C THR A 267 -18.01 11.92 4.79
N ASP A 268 -18.14 13.23 4.96
CA ASP A 268 -17.41 13.96 5.97
C ASP A 268 -17.82 13.54 7.39
N GLU A 269 -19.09 13.22 7.60
CA GLU A 269 -19.62 12.73 8.87
C GLU A 269 -18.98 11.39 9.24
N VAL A 270 -18.88 10.46 8.30
CA VAL A 270 -18.23 9.15 8.47
C VAL A 270 -16.76 9.34 8.83
N GLN A 271 -16.04 10.22 8.13
CA GLN A 271 -14.63 10.51 8.43
C GLN A 271 -14.45 11.15 9.81
N ASN A 272 -15.38 12.01 10.22
CA ASN A 272 -15.37 12.62 11.55
C ASN A 272 -15.67 11.62 12.67
N GLU A 273 -16.55 10.64 12.42
CA GLU A 273 -16.80 9.54 13.35
C GLU A 273 -15.57 8.62 13.48
N MET A 274 -14.97 8.24 12.34
CA MET A 274 -13.70 7.49 12.34
C MET A 274 -12.61 8.22 13.12
N ALA A 275 -12.49 9.55 12.97
CA ALA A 275 -11.51 10.36 13.69
C ALA A 275 -11.71 10.29 15.21
N LYS A 276 -12.96 10.40 15.69
CA LYS A 276 -13.31 10.26 17.12
C LYS A 276 -12.89 8.88 17.65
N VAL A 277 -13.19 7.82 16.90
CA VAL A 277 -12.85 6.44 17.31
C VAL A 277 -11.35 6.20 17.30
N LEU A 278 -10.59 6.85 16.43
CA LEU A 278 -9.12 6.80 16.40
C LEU A 278 -8.48 7.66 17.51
N GLY A 279 -9.14 8.73 17.95
CA GLY A 279 -8.62 9.69 18.93
C GLY A 279 -7.78 10.81 18.31
N CYS A 280 -8.07 11.20 17.06
CA CYS A 280 -7.51 12.39 16.40
C CYS A 280 -8.55 13.49 16.21
N ASP A 281 -8.08 14.70 15.92
CA ASP A 281 -8.94 15.88 15.79
C ASP A 281 -9.64 15.95 14.42
N SER A 282 -9.01 15.39 13.38
CA SER A 282 -9.66 15.11 12.10
C SER A 282 -8.98 13.99 11.34
N LEU A 283 -9.74 13.33 10.46
CA LEU A 283 -9.25 12.30 9.53
C LEU A 283 -9.76 12.62 8.13
N ARG A 284 -8.88 12.53 7.13
CA ARG A 284 -9.26 12.61 5.71
C ARG A 284 -8.48 11.58 4.91
N TYR A 285 -9.19 10.90 4.02
CA TYR A 285 -8.65 9.98 3.03
C TYR A 285 -8.60 10.64 1.67
N LEU A 286 -7.64 10.25 0.84
CA LEU A 286 -7.69 10.59 -0.59
C LEU A 286 -8.83 9.83 -1.29
N PRO A 287 -9.48 10.45 -2.28
CA PRO A 287 -10.49 9.78 -3.10
C PRO A 287 -9.85 8.80 -4.09
N VAL A 288 -10.63 7.79 -4.54
CA VAL A 288 -10.16 6.69 -5.42
C VAL A 288 -9.51 7.21 -6.71
N GLN A 289 -10.04 8.29 -7.29
CA GLN A 289 -9.51 8.88 -8.52
C GLN A 289 -8.09 9.45 -8.38
N SER A 290 -7.67 9.84 -7.18
CA SER A 290 -6.32 10.37 -6.94
C SER A 290 -5.24 9.32 -7.16
N ILE A 291 -5.56 8.03 -6.99
CA ILE A 291 -4.60 6.93 -7.11
C ILE A 291 -4.07 6.80 -8.54
N ALA A 292 -4.97 6.66 -9.51
CA ALA A 292 -4.59 6.52 -10.91
C ALA A 292 -3.79 7.73 -11.42
N LYS A 293 -4.20 8.94 -11.00
CA LYS A 293 -3.53 10.19 -11.30
C LYS A 293 -2.11 10.24 -10.72
N ALA A 294 -1.94 9.84 -9.46
CA ALA A 294 -0.64 9.87 -8.78
C ALA A 294 0.34 8.85 -9.36
N ILE A 295 -0.13 7.63 -9.68
CA ILE A 295 0.69 6.57 -10.29
C ILE A 295 1.01 6.91 -11.76
N ASP A 296 0.15 7.69 -12.42
CA ASP A 296 0.23 8.02 -13.85
C ASP A 296 -0.02 6.78 -14.73
N LEU A 297 -1.08 6.04 -14.37
CA LEU A 297 -1.62 4.92 -15.15
C LEU A 297 -3.13 5.06 -15.31
N PRO A 298 -3.72 4.56 -16.41
CA PRO A 298 -5.18 4.49 -16.54
C PRO A 298 -5.80 3.73 -15.36
N ARG A 299 -6.92 4.23 -14.84
CA ARG A 299 -7.63 3.59 -13.71
C ARG A 299 -7.90 2.11 -13.96
N ASP A 300 -8.27 1.78 -15.18
CA ASP A 300 -8.61 0.44 -15.60
C ASP A 300 -7.42 -0.48 -15.85
N HIS A 301 -6.19 0.05 -15.72
CA HIS A 301 -4.95 -0.75 -15.67
C HIS A 301 -4.50 -1.07 -14.24
N LEU A 302 -5.26 -0.64 -13.23
CA LEU A 302 -4.95 -0.86 -11.82
C LEU A 302 -5.93 -1.85 -11.17
N CYS A 303 -5.42 -2.80 -10.42
CA CYS A 303 -6.22 -3.54 -9.46
C CYS A 303 -6.47 -2.64 -8.25
N GLN A 304 -7.71 -2.20 -8.09
CA GLN A 304 -8.19 -1.37 -6.98
C GLN A 304 -9.27 -2.09 -6.15
N ALA A 305 -9.33 -3.43 -6.22
CA ALA A 305 -10.40 -4.22 -5.62
C ALA A 305 -10.60 -3.95 -4.13
N CYS A 306 -9.53 -3.79 -3.36
CA CYS A 306 -9.62 -3.55 -1.92
C CYS A 306 -10.19 -2.17 -1.54
N ILE A 307 -10.32 -1.24 -2.50
CA ILE A 307 -10.90 0.11 -2.31
C ILE A 307 -12.16 0.35 -3.14
N THR A 308 -12.55 -0.60 -4.04
CA THR A 308 -13.70 -0.45 -4.94
C THR A 308 -14.63 -1.64 -4.95
N THR A 309 -14.19 -2.81 -4.42
CA THR A 309 -14.88 -4.12 -4.50
C THR A 309 -14.98 -4.73 -5.90
N GLU A 310 -14.34 -4.11 -6.90
CA GLU A 310 -14.30 -4.58 -8.29
C GLU A 310 -13.02 -5.40 -8.51
N TYR A 311 -13.14 -6.71 -8.56
CA TYR A 311 -11.99 -7.61 -8.72
C TYR A 311 -11.69 -7.89 -10.20
N PRO A 312 -10.40 -7.85 -10.61
CA PRO A 312 -10.04 -7.99 -12.02
C PRO A 312 -10.21 -9.40 -12.59
N SER A 313 -10.39 -10.44 -11.74
CA SER A 313 -10.70 -11.79 -12.19
C SER A 313 -12.09 -12.23 -11.74
N PRO A 314 -12.79 -13.07 -12.54
CA PRO A 314 -14.09 -13.63 -12.16
C PRO A 314 -14.05 -14.42 -10.86
N TYR A 315 -12.95 -15.14 -10.61
CA TYR A 315 -12.78 -15.90 -9.38
C TYR A 315 -12.57 -15.00 -8.17
N GLY A 316 -11.79 -13.92 -8.31
CA GLY A 316 -11.64 -12.91 -7.26
C GLY A 316 -12.97 -12.27 -6.89
N GLN A 317 -13.81 -11.95 -7.87
CA GLN A 317 -15.16 -11.42 -7.65
C GLN A 317 -16.05 -12.43 -6.91
N LYS A 318 -15.95 -13.72 -7.26
CA LYS A 318 -16.69 -14.80 -6.58
C LYS A 318 -16.23 -14.93 -5.12
N LEU A 319 -14.94 -14.87 -4.83
CA LEU A 319 -14.41 -14.91 -3.46
C LEU A 319 -14.91 -13.72 -2.63
N TYR A 320 -15.02 -12.54 -3.24
CA TYR A 320 -15.59 -11.38 -2.56
C TYR A 320 -17.05 -11.59 -2.17
N GLN A 321 -17.87 -12.15 -3.06
CA GLN A 321 -19.28 -12.45 -2.74
C GLN A 321 -19.39 -13.43 -1.55
N ILE A 322 -18.52 -14.42 -1.48
CA ILE A 322 -18.46 -15.35 -0.35
C ILE A 322 -18.05 -14.60 0.94
N ALA A 323 -17.02 -13.79 0.88
CA ALA A 323 -16.54 -13.01 2.03
C ALA A 323 -17.62 -12.03 2.54
N LEU A 324 -18.34 -11.37 1.63
CA LEU A 324 -19.41 -10.45 1.95
C LEU A 324 -20.60 -11.17 2.60
N SER A 325 -21.03 -12.31 2.05
CA SER A 325 -22.08 -13.14 2.63
C SER A 325 -21.72 -13.63 4.04
N ASN A 326 -20.50 -14.07 4.24
CA ASN A 326 -20.01 -14.50 5.55
C ASN A 326 -20.03 -13.33 6.55
N TYR A 327 -19.57 -12.17 6.15
CA TYR A 327 -19.58 -10.96 6.99
C TYR A 327 -21.03 -10.57 7.39
N GLN A 328 -21.96 -10.54 6.43
CA GLN A 328 -23.37 -10.21 6.68
C GLN A 328 -24.08 -11.23 7.59
N ASN A 329 -23.69 -12.50 7.53
CA ASN A 329 -24.21 -13.58 8.37
C ASN A 329 -23.49 -13.69 9.73
N GLY A 330 -22.58 -12.77 10.08
CA GLY A 330 -21.86 -12.76 11.35
C GLY A 330 -20.89 -13.93 11.51
N VAL A 331 -20.46 -14.55 10.42
CA VAL A 331 -19.42 -15.58 10.43
C VAL A 331 -18.09 -14.88 10.68
N THR A 332 -17.64 -14.89 11.93
CA THR A 332 -16.31 -14.38 12.29
C THR A 332 -15.30 -15.49 12.11
N ALA A 333 -14.21 -15.18 11.44
CA ALA A 333 -13.08 -16.06 11.35
C ALA A 333 -12.13 -15.75 12.50
N ASP A 334 -11.90 -16.69 13.40
CA ASP A 334 -10.86 -16.65 14.44
C ASP A 334 -9.45 -16.68 13.82
N GLY A 335 -9.18 -15.77 12.86
CA GLY A 335 -7.93 -15.67 12.12
C GLY A 335 -7.83 -16.56 10.87
N GLU A 336 -8.87 -17.34 10.54
CA GLU A 336 -8.93 -18.13 9.31
C GLU A 336 -9.56 -17.33 8.15
N ARG A 337 -9.09 -17.58 6.94
CA ARG A 337 -9.63 -16.95 5.73
C ARG A 337 -10.99 -17.58 5.41
N THR A 338 -12.09 -16.91 5.77
CA THR A 338 -13.45 -17.45 5.63
C THR A 338 -13.83 -17.88 4.21
N TYR A 339 -13.18 -17.34 3.19
CA TYR A 339 -13.41 -17.70 1.79
C TYR A 339 -12.68 -18.99 1.35
N GLU A 340 -11.73 -19.50 2.13
CA GLU A 340 -11.07 -20.80 1.89
C GLU A 340 -11.89 -21.96 2.43
N VAL A 341 -12.83 -21.69 3.33
CA VAL A 341 -13.75 -22.69 3.90
C VAL A 341 -15.05 -22.68 3.11
N VAL A 342 -15.01 -23.22 1.89
CA VAL A 342 -16.24 -23.58 1.17
C VAL A 342 -16.76 -24.86 1.81
N ARG A 343 -17.73 -24.72 2.70
CA ARG A 343 -18.55 -25.86 3.17
C ARG A 343 -19.72 -26.07 2.23
#